data_205834709728f7e2eed708927cf99b48
#
_entry.id   205834709728f7e2eed708927cf99b48
#
_cell.length_a   1.000
_cell.length_b   1.000
_cell.length_c   1.000
_cell.angle_alpha   90.00
_cell.angle_beta   90.00
_cell.angle_gamma   90.00
#
_symmetry.space_group_name_H-M   'P 1'
#
loop_
_entity.id
_entity.type
_entity.pdbx_description
1 polymer ?
#
loop_
_entity_poly.entity_id
_entity_poly.type
_entity_poly.pdbx_seq_one_letter_code
_entity_poly.pdbx_strand_id
1 'polypeptide(L)'
;MSTRSIVCYERKSGSIVSSYVHYDGYVTGVGMELLDSYNSERDARSLANHGSFSSLGKGDRRNDTDVFRGIGELSDWLEAKTENGGSVHDLEFAYLWKNGEWFVADLCGEHRRNYSHLRETDLEAYYDSFFKSVFWESLDTAFVRHAEENISSLRKRMDKVRGTSDEKDFAEYIEYLEGKRDEIRERTISELAREITS
;
A
#
# COMPACT_ATOMS: atom_id res chain seq x y z
N MET A 1 12.12 -7.93 8.80
CA MET A 1 12.11 -6.45 8.63
C MET A 1 10.66 -6.06 8.45
N SER A 2 10.23 -4.98 9.06
CA SER A 2 8.86 -4.51 8.93
C SER A 2 8.78 -3.58 7.73
N THR A 3 8.00 -3.94 6.73
CA THR A 3 7.69 -3.08 5.58
C THR A 3 6.64 -2.07 6.01
N ARG A 4 6.95 -0.79 5.96
CA ARG A 4 6.09 0.31 6.41
C ARG A 4 5.41 0.98 5.23
N SER A 5 4.16 1.38 5.43
CA SER A 5 3.41 2.09 4.40
C SER A 5 2.49 3.16 4.97
N ILE A 6 1.94 3.99 4.10
CA ILE A 6 0.83 4.89 4.38
C ILE A 6 -0.33 4.57 3.46
N VAL A 7 -1.55 4.73 3.98
CA VAL A 7 -2.80 4.61 3.22
C VAL A 7 -3.47 5.97 3.20
N CYS A 8 -3.65 6.50 2.01
CA CYS A 8 -4.08 7.87 1.75
C CYS A 8 -5.43 7.92 1.05
N TYR A 9 -6.19 8.99 1.27
CA TYR A 9 -7.42 9.31 0.58
C TYR A 9 -7.38 10.76 0.10
N GLU A 10 -7.57 10.98 -1.21
CA GLU A 10 -7.68 12.33 -1.79
C GLU A 10 -9.12 12.85 -1.61
N ARG A 11 -9.26 13.97 -0.90
CA ARG A 11 -10.54 14.64 -0.72
C ARG A 11 -10.92 15.41 -1.99
N LYS A 12 -12.19 15.74 -2.14
CA LYS A 12 -12.69 16.61 -3.24
C LYS A 12 -12.02 17.98 -3.30
N SER A 13 -11.46 18.45 -2.20
CA SER A 13 -10.67 19.70 -2.12
C SER A 13 -9.25 19.55 -2.70
N GLY A 14 -8.81 18.33 -2.99
CA GLY A 14 -7.43 18.01 -3.35
C GLY A 14 -6.53 17.76 -2.15
N SER A 15 -6.99 18.00 -0.91
CA SER A 15 -6.21 17.66 0.27
C SER A 15 -6.19 16.15 0.49
N ILE A 16 -5.10 15.65 1.09
CA ILE A 16 -4.88 14.24 1.34
C ILE A 16 -4.86 13.98 2.83
N VAL A 17 -5.61 12.97 3.25
CA VAL A 17 -5.59 12.43 4.59
C VAL A 17 -4.96 11.05 4.55
N SER A 18 -4.23 10.67 5.61
CA SER A 18 -3.50 9.42 5.64
C SER A 18 -3.52 8.74 6.98
N SER A 19 -3.34 7.42 6.94
CA SER A 19 -3.05 6.58 8.09
C SER A 19 -1.77 5.80 7.87
N TYR A 20 -1.00 5.64 8.92
CA TYR A 20 0.25 4.89 8.91
C TYR A 20 0.01 3.40 9.14
N VAL A 21 0.72 2.53 8.43
CA VAL A 21 0.71 1.07 8.65
C VAL A 21 2.13 0.57 8.93
N HIS A 22 2.32 -0.09 10.08
CA HIS A 22 3.64 -0.45 10.58
C HIS A 22 4.19 -1.75 9.98
N TYR A 23 3.33 -2.77 9.77
CA TYR A 23 3.71 -4.07 9.27
C TYR A 23 3.00 -4.39 7.96
N ASP A 24 3.63 -5.29 7.18
CA ASP A 24 3.06 -5.88 5.96
C ASP A 24 2.69 -4.87 4.88
N GLY A 25 3.37 -3.71 4.87
CA GLY A 25 3.12 -2.59 3.97
C GLY A 25 3.36 -2.87 2.48
N TYR A 26 3.82 -4.06 2.11
CA TYR A 26 4.09 -4.46 0.72
C TYR A 26 2.79 -4.74 -0.07
N VAL A 27 2.90 -4.77 -1.40
CA VAL A 27 1.72 -4.82 -2.29
C VAL A 27 0.87 -6.08 -2.09
N THR A 28 1.49 -7.24 -1.86
CA THR A 28 0.77 -8.50 -1.56
C THR A 28 0.39 -8.66 -0.08
N GLY A 29 0.62 -7.65 0.73
CA GLY A 29 0.12 -7.51 2.11
C GLY A 29 -0.95 -6.44 2.17
N VAL A 30 -0.60 -5.20 2.56
CA VAL A 30 -1.54 -4.08 2.65
C VAL A 30 -2.29 -3.86 1.33
N GLY A 31 -1.60 -3.89 0.17
CA GLY A 31 -2.25 -3.70 -1.13
C GLY A 31 -3.37 -4.71 -1.38
N MET A 32 -3.14 -5.97 -1.02
CA MET A 32 -4.14 -7.03 -1.13
C MET A 32 -5.37 -6.78 -0.24
N GLU A 33 -5.14 -6.39 1.01
CA GLU A 33 -6.24 -6.06 1.93
C GLU A 33 -7.06 -4.87 1.45
N LEU A 34 -6.42 -3.88 0.82
CA LEU A 34 -7.11 -2.74 0.22
C LEU A 34 -8.04 -3.17 -0.92
N LEU A 35 -7.58 -4.06 -1.80
CA LEU A 35 -8.36 -4.58 -2.92
C LEU A 35 -9.50 -5.50 -2.47
N ASP A 36 -9.29 -6.27 -1.41
CA ASP A 36 -10.28 -7.24 -0.91
C ASP A 36 -11.35 -6.62 -0.01
N SER A 37 -10.92 -5.75 0.91
CA SER A 37 -11.76 -5.34 2.04
C SER A 37 -12.08 -3.84 2.08
N TYR A 38 -11.35 -3.02 1.34
CA TYR A 38 -11.47 -1.54 1.41
C TYR A 38 -11.62 -0.91 0.02
N ASN A 39 -12.22 -1.62 -0.93
CA ASN A 39 -12.34 -1.20 -2.32
C ASN A 39 -13.62 -0.36 -2.57
N SER A 40 -13.88 0.61 -1.70
CA SER A 40 -14.93 1.62 -1.88
C SER A 40 -14.47 2.98 -1.34
N GLU A 41 -15.03 4.07 -1.88
CA GLU A 41 -14.73 5.43 -1.39
C GLU A 41 -15.00 5.56 0.13
N ARG A 42 -16.08 4.97 0.62
CA ARG A 42 -16.44 4.99 2.03
C ARG A 42 -15.38 4.31 2.89
N ASP A 43 -14.92 3.14 2.47
CA ASP A 43 -14.00 2.33 3.24
C ASP A 43 -12.59 2.91 3.18
N ALA A 44 -12.14 3.36 1.99
CA ALA A 44 -10.88 4.06 1.81
C ALA A 44 -10.80 5.34 2.66
N ARG A 45 -11.88 6.14 2.65
CA ARG A 45 -11.98 7.34 3.50
C ARG A 45 -11.95 7.02 4.99
N SER A 46 -12.67 5.98 5.42
CA SER A 46 -12.68 5.55 6.82
C SER A 46 -11.29 5.11 7.27
N LEU A 47 -10.61 4.33 6.43
CA LEU A 47 -9.28 3.82 6.69
C LEU A 47 -8.26 4.95 6.82
N ALA A 48 -8.23 5.88 5.87
CA ALA A 48 -7.29 6.99 5.85
C ALA A 48 -7.50 7.99 7.02
N ASN A 49 -8.68 8.04 7.62
CA ASN A 49 -8.97 8.89 8.80
C ASN A 49 -8.77 8.18 10.14
N HIS A 50 -8.25 6.97 10.15
CA HIS A 50 -8.09 6.20 11.39
C HIS A 50 -6.88 6.64 12.23
N GLY A 51 -5.82 7.11 11.58
CA GLY A 51 -4.58 7.56 12.22
C GLY A 51 -3.42 6.59 12.06
N SER A 52 -3.49 5.39 12.61
CA SER A 52 -2.44 4.37 12.41
C SER A 52 -2.95 2.95 12.65
N PHE A 53 -2.21 2.01 12.07
CA PHE A 53 -2.45 0.58 12.22
C PHE A 53 -1.15 -0.14 12.52
N SER A 54 -1.22 -1.18 13.30
CA SER A 54 -0.13 -2.16 13.41
C SER A 54 0.01 -2.94 12.10
N SER A 55 -1.10 -3.51 11.65
CA SER A 55 -1.24 -4.17 10.34
C SER A 55 -2.70 -4.05 9.90
N LEU A 56 -2.94 -4.11 8.58
CA LEU A 56 -4.30 -4.30 8.07
C LEU A 56 -4.62 -5.80 8.10
N GLY A 57 -5.72 -6.16 8.77
CA GLY A 57 -6.22 -7.53 8.78
C GLY A 57 -7.47 -7.67 7.93
N LYS A 58 -7.85 -8.91 7.61
CA LYS A 58 -9.09 -9.23 6.90
C LYS A 58 -10.31 -8.70 7.66
N GLY A 59 -11.04 -7.77 7.05
CA GLY A 59 -12.27 -7.22 7.61
C GLY A 59 -12.06 -6.42 8.90
N ASP A 60 -12.86 -6.68 9.94
CA ASP A 60 -12.92 -5.88 11.16
C ASP A 60 -11.76 -6.02 12.15
N ARG A 61 -10.68 -6.69 11.80
CA ARG A 61 -9.51 -6.81 12.68
C ARG A 61 -8.64 -5.57 12.59
N ARG A 62 -9.19 -4.46 12.99
CA ARG A 62 -8.45 -3.24 13.30
C ARG A 62 -7.66 -3.49 14.57
N ASN A 63 -6.44 -3.99 14.44
CA ASN A 63 -5.52 -4.04 15.55
C ASN A 63 -5.04 -2.62 15.83
N ASP A 64 -5.85 -1.93 16.64
CA ASP A 64 -5.56 -0.61 17.13
C ASP A 64 -4.34 -0.68 18.04
N THR A 65 -3.18 -0.33 17.55
CA THR A 65 -2.03 -0.11 18.41
C THR A 65 -1.89 1.38 18.65
N ASP A 66 -1.81 1.74 19.91
CA ASP A 66 -1.80 3.11 20.44
C ASP A 66 -0.63 4.01 19.97
N VAL A 67 0.15 3.57 19.01
CA VAL A 67 1.44 4.20 18.70
C VAL A 67 1.31 5.58 18.05
N PHE A 68 0.19 5.92 17.40
CA PHE A 68 0.02 7.19 16.70
C PHE A 68 -1.43 7.67 16.63
N ARG A 69 -2.14 7.75 17.76
CA ARG A 69 -3.46 8.38 17.78
C ARG A 69 -3.34 9.86 17.45
N GLY A 70 -4.07 10.28 16.41
CA GLY A 70 -4.31 11.70 16.15
C GLY A 70 -3.64 12.29 14.92
N ILE A 71 -2.94 11.49 14.12
CA ILE A 71 -2.35 11.98 12.86
C ILE A 71 -3.34 11.72 11.72
N GLY A 72 -4.13 12.75 11.38
CA GLY A 72 -5.15 12.68 10.33
C GLY A 72 -4.69 13.16 8.96
N GLU A 73 -3.69 14.03 8.91
CA GLU A 73 -3.15 14.57 7.68
C GLU A 73 -1.74 14.00 7.43
N LEU A 74 -1.37 13.82 6.17
CA LEU A 74 -0.04 13.36 5.81
C LEU A 74 1.04 14.31 6.34
N SER A 75 0.76 15.64 6.26
CA SER A 75 1.60 16.70 6.84
C SER A 75 1.90 16.44 8.31
N ASP A 76 0.86 16.25 9.13
CA ASP A 76 0.99 16.07 10.57
C ASP A 76 1.83 14.84 10.90
N TRP A 77 1.67 13.76 10.14
CA TRP A 77 2.44 12.55 10.35
C TRP A 77 3.92 12.72 10.02
N LEU A 78 4.21 13.40 8.92
CA LEU A 78 5.59 13.65 8.51
C LEU A 78 6.27 14.64 9.47
N GLU A 79 5.55 15.65 9.98
CA GLU A 79 6.04 16.58 11.00
C GLU A 79 6.34 15.85 12.32
N ALA A 80 5.40 15.03 12.82
CA ALA A 80 5.62 14.24 14.03
C ALA A 80 6.78 13.25 13.91
N LYS A 81 7.04 12.71 12.72
CA LYS A 81 8.20 11.86 12.45
C LYS A 81 9.50 12.63 12.48
N THR A 82 9.51 13.85 11.93
CA THR A 82 10.69 14.72 11.92
C THR A 82 11.05 15.18 13.33
N GLU A 83 10.06 15.62 14.11
CA GLU A 83 10.24 16.04 15.51
C GLU A 83 10.77 14.92 16.42
N ASN A 84 10.38 13.68 16.18
CA ASN A 84 10.82 12.52 16.96
C ASN A 84 12.09 11.84 16.40
N GLY A 85 12.80 12.50 15.48
CA GLY A 85 14.02 11.95 14.86
C GLY A 85 13.77 10.75 13.94
N GLY A 86 12.52 10.49 13.61
CA GLY A 86 12.13 9.51 12.61
C GLY A 86 12.33 10.07 11.20
N SER A 87 12.59 9.20 10.25
CA SER A 87 12.79 9.59 8.85
C SER A 87 11.57 9.18 8.02
N VAL A 88 11.12 10.08 7.14
CA VAL A 88 10.19 9.75 6.04
C VAL A 88 10.77 8.64 5.17
N HIS A 89 12.09 8.48 5.20
CA HIS A 89 12.82 7.43 4.49
C HIS A 89 12.50 6.01 4.96
N ASP A 90 11.75 5.85 6.06
CA ASP A 90 11.33 4.54 6.56
C ASP A 90 10.07 3.98 5.85
N LEU A 91 9.37 4.80 5.06
CA LEU A 91 8.26 4.33 4.23
C LEU A 91 8.77 3.61 3.00
N GLU A 92 8.21 2.45 2.75
CA GLU A 92 8.53 1.64 1.58
C GLU A 92 7.44 1.73 0.51
N PHE A 93 6.18 1.90 0.92
CA PHE A 93 5.04 2.05 0.02
C PHE A 93 4.09 3.15 0.48
N ALA A 94 3.43 3.78 -0.50
CA ALA A 94 2.29 4.66 -0.27
C ALA A 94 1.11 4.17 -1.14
N TYR A 95 -0.08 4.13 -0.56
CA TYR A 95 -1.33 3.77 -1.24
C TYR A 95 -2.24 4.98 -1.26
N LEU A 96 -2.85 5.28 -2.41
CA LEU A 96 -3.72 6.45 -2.59
C LEU A 96 -5.04 6.03 -3.23
N TRP A 97 -6.14 6.28 -2.53
CA TRP A 97 -7.48 6.25 -3.13
C TRP A 97 -7.77 7.55 -3.84
N LYS A 98 -8.00 7.47 -5.13
CA LYS A 98 -8.29 8.60 -6.01
C LYS A 98 -9.20 8.18 -7.16
N ASN A 99 -10.20 8.99 -7.49
CA ASN A 99 -11.10 8.78 -8.63
C ASN A 99 -11.81 7.41 -8.66
N GLY A 100 -12.02 6.79 -7.51
CA GLY A 100 -12.74 5.52 -7.41
C GLY A 100 -11.86 4.28 -7.44
N GLU A 101 -10.55 4.42 -7.42
CA GLU A 101 -9.60 3.29 -7.46
C GLU A 101 -8.38 3.51 -6.57
N TRP A 102 -7.67 2.43 -6.28
CA TRP A 102 -6.42 2.44 -5.54
C TRP A 102 -5.22 2.58 -6.47
N PHE A 103 -4.29 3.44 -6.09
CA PHE A 103 -2.95 3.57 -6.65
C PHE A 103 -1.91 3.19 -5.60
N VAL A 104 -0.74 2.76 -6.05
CA VAL A 104 0.41 2.49 -5.20
C VAL A 104 1.65 3.19 -5.75
N ALA A 105 2.51 3.64 -4.85
CA ALA A 105 3.84 4.11 -5.15
C ALA A 105 4.85 3.27 -4.37
N ASP A 106 5.84 2.71 -5.06
CA ASP A 106 7.01 2.09 -4.47
C ASP A 106 8.03 3.20 -4.13
N LEU A 107 8.29 3.36 -2.84
CA LEU A 107 9.22 4.36 -2.30
C LEU A 107 10.61 3.78 -2.05
N CYS A 108 10.78 2.46 -2.30
CA CYS A 108 12.07 1.77 -2.26
C CYS A 108 12.77 1.91 -3.63
N GLY A 109 13.97 2.35 -3.70
CA GLY A 109 14.72 2.39 -4.95
C GLY A 109 15.18 3.78 -5.36
N GLU A 110 15.26 4.06 -6.67
CA GLU A 110 15.80 5.33 -7.19
C GLU A 110 15.00 6.56 -6.76
N HIS A 111 13.71 6.41 -6.54
CA HIS A 111 12.83 7.49 -6.03
C HIS A 111 13.21 7.92 -4.61
N ARG A 112 13.74 7.03 -3.79
CA ARG A 112 14.24 7.35 -2.42
C ARG A 112 15.33 8.43 -2.41
N ARG A 113 16.11 8.55 -3.48
CA ARG A 113 17.22 9.50 -3.59
C ARG A 113 16.78 10.93 -3.87
N ASN A 114 15.62 11.13 -4.48
CA ASN A 114 15.15 12.46 -4.86
C ASN A 114 14.57 13.26 -3.68
N TYR A 115 14.22 12.61 -2.58
CA TYR A 115 13.62 13.26 -1.40
C TYR A 115 14.64 13.72 -0.36
N SER A 116 15.88 13.23 -0.40
CA SER A 116 16.93 13.59 0.57
C SER A 116 17.43 15.03 0.45
N HIS A 117 17.03 15.76 -0.58
CA HIS A 117 17.50 17.12 -0.86
C HIS A 117 16.48 18.23 -0.54
N LEU A 118 15.23 17.88 -0.23
CA LEU A 118 14.25 18.86 0.20
C LEU A 118 14.49 19.14 1.69
N ARG A 119 15.02 20.33 1.98
CA ARG A 119 15.28 20.78 3.34
C ARG A 119 13.95 20.98 4.07
N GLU A 120 13.92 20.61 5.32
CA GLU A 120 12.83 20.58 6.30
C GLU A 120 12.05 21.90 6.52
N THR A 121 12.30 22.95 5.74
CA THR A 121 11.80 24.30 6.01
C THR A 121 10.47 24.65 5.30
N ASP A 122 9.99 23.80 4.39
CA ASP A 122 8.75 24.03 3.68
C ASP A 122 8.02 22.68 3.47
N LEU A 123 7.32 22.25 4.52
CA LEU A 123 6.60 20.98 4.56
C LEU A 123 5.48 20.93 3.51
N GLU A 124 4.77 22.02 3.31
CA GLU A 124 3.64 22.09 2.37
C GLU A 124 4.11 21.92 0.92
N ALA A 125 5.20 22.59 0.55
CA ALA A 125 5.86 22.42 -0.75
C ALA A 125 6.48 21.02 -0.90
N TYR A 126 6.96 20.42 0.19
CA TYR A 126 7.46 19.05 0.22
C TYR A 126 6.36 18.04 -0.12
N TYR A 127 5.17 18.19 0.46
CA TYR A 127 4.04 17.27 0.22
C TYR A 127 3.50 17.38 -1.19
N ASP A 128 3.32 18.59 -1.66
CA ASP A 128 2.90 18.84 -3.03
C ASP A 128 3.91 18.24 -4.03
N SER A 129 5.20 18.38 -3.72
CA SER A 129 6.29 17.79 -4.48
C SER A 129 6.30 16.26 -4.38
N PHE A 130 6.11 15.69 -3.19
CA PHE A 130 6.03 14.24 -2.99
C PHE A 130 4.93 13.62 -3.84
N PHE A 131 3.68 14.06 -3.68
CA PHE A 131 2.55 13.49 -4.42
C PHE A 131 2.61 13.73 -5.92
N LYS A 132 3.26 14.82 -6.38
CA LYS A 132 3.44 15.11 -7.81
C LYS A 132 4.64 14.42 -8.44
N SER A 133 5.67 14.09 -7.68
CA SER A 133 6.92 13.50 -8.18
C SER A 133 6.97 11.98 -8.06
N VAL A 134 6.12 11.39 -7.21
CA VAL A 134 6.03 9.95 -7.07
C VAL A 134 5.31 9.34 -8.27
N PHE A 135 5.85 8.26 -8.81
CA PHE A 135 5.15 7.50 -9.82
C PHE A 135 4.06 6.65 -9.18
N TRP A 136 2.81 6.98 -9.50
CA TRP A 136 1.63 6.25 -9.07
C TRP A 136 1.22 5.24 -10.13
N GLU A 137 1.19 3.97 -9.78
CA GLU A 137 0.70 2.87 -10.58
C GLU A 137 -0.65 2.41 -10.05
N SER A 138 -1.58 1.98 -10.92
CA SER A 138 -2.80 1.30 -10.47
C SER A 138 -2.45 0.11 -9.58
N LEU A 139 -3.13 -0.02 -8.44
CA LEU A 139 -2.85 -1.09 -7.49
C LEU A 139 -3.12 -2.47 -8.10
N ASP A 140 -4.11 -2.59 -8.97
CA ASP A 140 -4.40 -3.81 -9.73
C ASP A 140 -3.18 -4.27 -10.56
N THR A 141 -2.59 -3.34 -11.31
CA THR A 141 -1.41 -3.63 -12.15
C THR A 141 -0.20 -4.00 -11.28
N ALA A 142 0.05 -3.22 -10.24
CA ALA A 142 1.13 -3.48 -9.29
C ALA A 142 0.96 -4.83 -8.60
N PHE A 143 -0.28 -5.15 -8.18
CA PHE A 143 -0.56 -6.42 -7.51
C PHE A 143 -0.25 -7.62 -8.41
N VAL A 144 -0.69 -7.60 -9.66
CA VAL A 144 -0.40 -8.70 -10.60
C VAL A 144 1.11 -8.93 -10.72
N ARG A 145 1.89 -7.87 -10.90
CA ARG A 145 3.35 -7.96 -11.00
C ARG A 145 4.00 -8.50 -9.73
N HIS A 146 3.67 -7.95 -8.56
CA HIS A 146 4.23 -8.39 -7.28
C HIS A 146 3.79 -9.81 -6.90
N ALA A 147 2.56 -10.22 -7.24
CA ALA A 147 2.09 -11.59 -7.02
C ALA A 147 2.92 -12.59 -7.85
N GLU A 148 3.21 -12.30 -9.11
CA GLU A 148 4.05 -13.14 -9.96
C GLU A 148 5.48 -13.31 -9.42
N GLU A 149 6.09 -12.20 -8.96
CA GLU A 149 7.41 -12.22 -8.34
C GLU A 149 7.41 -13.07 -7.05
N ASN A 150 6.41 -12.87 -6.19
CA ASN A 150 6.27 -13.63 -4.95
C ASN A 150 6.01 -15.12 -5.20
N ILE A 151 5.10 -15.47 -6.10
CA ILE A 151 4.83 -16.86 -6.49
C ILE A 151 6.12 -17.53 -6.99
N SER A 152 6.86 -16.85 -7.87
CA SER A 152 8.13 -17.35 -8.38
C SER A 152 9.15 -17.59 -7.26
N SER A 153 9.26 -16.66 -6.32
CA SER A 153 10.15 -16.77 -5.16
C SER A 153 9.74 -17.90 -4.22
N LEU A 154 8.45 -18.01 -3.91
CA LEU A 154 7.91 -19.05 -3.03
C LEU A 154 8.09 -20.43 -3.64
N ARG A 155 7.82 -20.61 -4.92
CA ARG A 155 8.04 -21.88 -5.62
C ARG A 155 9.49 -22.34 -5.55
N LYS A 156 10.47 -21.44 -5.70
CA LYS A 156 11.90 -21.75 -5.53
C LYS A 156 12.24 -22.15 -4.08
N ARG A 157 11.51 -21.63 -3.10
CA ARG A 157 11.71 -21.97 -1.68
C ARG A 157 11.01 -23.27 -1.28
N MET A 158 9.92 -23.65 -1.95
CA MET A 158 9.17 -24.88 -1.66
C MET A 158 10.06 -26.12 -1.72
N ASP A 159 11.01 -26.18 -2.66
CA ASP A 159 11.94 -27.30 -2.74
C ASP A 159 12.79 -27.48 -1.47
N LYS A 160 13.00 -26.40 -0.70
CA LYS A 160 13.77 -26.42 0.55
C LYS A 160 12.96 -26.82 1.77
N VAL A 161 11.63 -26.64 1.71
CA VAL A 161 10.70 -26.95 2.83
C VAL A 161 9.86 -28.19 2.58
N ARG A 162 10.16 -28.94 1.51
CA ARG A 162 9.44 -30.16 1.14
C ARG A 162 9.43 -31.17 2.30
N GLY A 163 8.24 -31.62 2.67
CA GLY A 163 8.02 -32.55 3.78
C GLY A 163 7.96 -31.89 5.17
N THR A 164 8.01 -30.56 5.26
CA THR A 164 7.82 -29.82 6.51
C THR A 164 6.40 -29.23 6.60
N SER A 165 6.02 -28.73 7.79
CA SER A 165 4.75 -28.01 7.97
C SER A 165 4.62 -26.79 7.05
N ASP A 166 5.72 -26.12 6.77
CA ASP A 166 5.78 -24.89 5.99
C ASP A 166 5.44 -25.12 4.50
N GLU A 167 5.58 -26.36 4.00
CA GLU A 167 5.23 -26.71 2.63
C GLU A 167 3.74 -26.43 2.35
N LYS A 168 2.88 -26.80 3.30
CA LYS A 168 1.43 -26.60 3.19
C LYS A 168 1.09 -25.10 3.19
N ASP A 169 1.66 -24.36 4.12
CA ASP A 169 1.41 -22.91 4.25
C ASP A 169 1.87 -22.15 2.99
N PHE A 170 3.01 -22.55 2.42
CA PHE A 170 3.48 -21.95 1.15
C PHE A 170 2.57 -22.31 -0.03
N ALA A 171 2.09 -23.55 -0.10
CA ALA A 171 1.20 -23.98 -1.17
C ALA A 171 -0.14 -23.22 -1.11
N GLU A 172 -0.75 -23.11 0.06
CA GLU A 172 -2.00 -22.36 0.27
C GLU A 172 -1.85 -20.87 -0.07
N TYR A 173 -0.71 -20.27 0.30
CA TYR A 173 -0.45 -18.87 -0.01
C TYR A 173 -0.20 -18.65 -1.51
N ILE A 174 0.50 -19.55 -2.19
CA ILE A 174 0.68 -19.50 -3.65
C ILE A 174 -0.68 -19.59 -4.35
N GLU A 175 -1.51 -20.58 -3.99
CA GLU A 175 -2.85 -20.76 -4.56
C GLU A 175 -3.72 -19.51 -4.38
N TYR A 176 -3.66 -18.89 -3.20
CA TYR A 176 -4.35 -17.65 -2.92
C TYR A 176 -3.87 -16.49 -3.82
N LEU A 177 -2.55 -16.29 -3.95
CA LEU A 177 -1.99 -15.25 -4.82
C LEU A 177 -2.33 -15.48 -6.30
N GLU A 178 -2.31 -16.73 -6.76
CA GLU A 178 -2.69 -17.09 -8.12
C GLU A 178 -4.16 -16.78 -8.39
N GLY A 179 -5.05 -17.19 -7.50
CA GLY A 179 -6.47 -16.93 -7.62
C GLY A 179 -6.78 -15.42 -7.68
N LYS A 180 -6.19 -14.64 -6.79
CA LYS A 180 -6.40 -13.19 -6.76
C LYS A 180 -5.82 -12.47 -7.98
N ARG A 181 -4.63 -12.86 -8.43
CA ARG A 181 -4.03 -12.36 -9.66
C ARG A 181 -4.94 -12.59 -10.87
N ASP A 182 -5.47 -13.79 -10.99
CA ASP A 182 -6.30 -14.18 -12.13
C ASP A 182 -7.66 -13.46 -12.10
N GLU A 183 -8.27 -13.29 -10.93
CA GLU A 183 -9.47 -12.46 -10.73
C GLU A 183 -9.28 -11.03 -11.24
N ILE A 184 -8.17 -10.40 -10.85
CA ILE A 184 -7.84 -9.02 -11.25
C ILE A 184 -7.65 -8.94 -12.77
N ARG A 185 -6.93 -9.88 -13.37
CA ARG A 185 -6.72 -9.95 -14.82
C ARG A 185 -8.03 -10.06 -15.59
N GLU A 186 -8.93 -10.94 -15.16
CA GLU A 186 -10.23 -11.13 -15.81
C GLU A 186 -11.09 -9.87 -15.72
N ARG A 187 -11.09 -9.19 -14.57
CA ARG A 187 -11.76 -7.90 -14.38
C ARG A 187 -11.22 -6.85 -15.34
N THR A 188 -9.90 -6.66 -15.39
CA THR A 188 -9.25 -5.68 -16.26
C THR A 188 -9.53 -5.93 -17.74
N ILE A 189 -9.49 -7.19 -18.19
CA ILE A 189 -9.84 -7.56 -19.57
C ILE A 189 -11.32 -7.24 -19.87
N SER A 190 -12.21 -7.50 -18.92
CA SER A 190 -13.64 -7.25 -19.07
C SER A 190 -13.96 -5.75 -19.15
N GLU A 191 -13.25 -4.91 -18.40
CA GLU A 191 -13.37 -3.46 -18.44
C GLU A 191 -12.88 -2.89 -19.78
N LEU A 192 -11.69 -3.30 -20.24
CA LEU A 192 -11.16 -2.91 -21.54
C LEU A 192 -12.08 -3.33 -22.70
N ALA A 193 -12.67 -4.52 -22.64
CA ALA A 193 -13.61 -4.96 -23.67
C ALA A 193 -14.88 -4.10 -23.72
N ARG A 194 -15.36 -3.61 -22.59
CA ARG A 194 -16.51 -2.68 -22.54
C ARG A 194 -16.18 -1.32 -23.12
N GLU A 195 -14.99 -0.77 -22.84
CA GLU A 195 -14.53 0.50 -23.38
C GLU A 195 -14.39 0.49 -24.91
N ILE A 196 -13.95 -0.63 -25.49
CA ILE A 196 -13.78 -0.79 -26.94
C ILE A 196 -15.14 -0.89 -27.64
N THR A 197 -16.20 -1.35 -26.94
CA THR A 197 -17.54 -1.57 -27.51
C THR A 197 -18.53 -0.44 -27.24
N SER A 198 -18.14 0.55 -26.47
CA SER A 198 -18.95 1.75 -26.15
C SER A 198 -18.61 2.95 -27.05
#